data_f1d45f934d34574999579c6e1380b0a0
#
_entry.id   f1d45f934d34574999579c6e1380b0a0
#
_cell.length_a   1.000
_cell.length_b   1.000
_cell.length_c   1.000
_cell.angle_alpha   90.00
_cell.angle_beta   90.00
_cell.angle_gamma   90.00
#
_symmetry.space_group_name_H-M   'P 1'
#
loop_
_entity.id
_entity.type
_entity.pdbx_description
1 polymer ?
#
loop_
_entity_poly.entity_id
_entity_poly.type
_entity_poly.pdbx_seq_one_letter_code
_entity_poly.pdbx_strand_id
1 'polypeptide(L)'
;PSAVGLGCGEPGDEGTTVDLACAWRAIRAVKSNAILLAKDGASVGIGMGQVNRVDSCHLAVTRAGAKRAKGSVAASDAFFPFADGLQVLLDAGVRAVVAPGGSMRDPEVIDAARTAGVTMYFTGTRHFAHLDPAGSVSHGWRRG
;
A
#
# COMPACT_ATOMS: atom_id res chain seq x y z
N PRO A 1 1.27 -20.21 1.94
CA PRO A 1 0.10 -19.88 1.21
C PRO A 1 -0.14 -18.40 1.20
N SER A 2 -1.12 -18.08 0.47
CA SER A 2 -1.47 -16.72 0.26
C SER A 2 -1.77 -15.99 1.54
N ALA A 3 -1.10 -14.87 1.74
CA ALA A 3 -1.33 -14.01 2.87
C ALA A 3 -1.96 -12.69 2.44
N VAL A 4 -2.28 -12.54 1.17
CA VAL A 4 -2.76 -11.27 0.65
C VAL A 4 -4.24 -11.39 0.30
N GLY A 5 -5.04 -10.55 0.91
CA GLY A 5 -6.47 -10.48 0.69
C GLY A 5 -6.92 -9.09 0.29
N LEU A 6 -7.95 -9.03 -0.55
CA LEU A 6 -8.59 -7.78 -0.92
C LEU A 6 -9.41 -7.27 0.26
N GLY A 7 -9.02 -6.13 0.82
CA GLY A 7 -9.74 -5.50 1.92
C GLY A 7 -10.95 -4.73 1.47
N CYS A 8 -10.87 -4.05 0.34
CA CYS A 8 -11.99 -3.33 -0.23
C CYS A 8 -11.72 -2.93 -1.68
N GLY A 9 -12.76 -2.48 -2.36
CA GLY A 9 -12.68 -2.01 -3.74
C GLY A 9 -12.65 -3.15 -4.74
N GLU A 10 -12.53 -2.81 -6.01
CA GLU A 10 -12.38 -3.79 -7.06
C GLU A 10 -10.94 -4.29 -7.09
N PRO A 11 -10.71 -5.55 -7.50
CA PRO A 11 -9.33 -6.01 -7.73
C PRO A 11 -8.62 -5.08 -8.70
N GLY A 12 -7.35 -4.81 -8.43
CA GLY A 12 -6.54 -3.97 -9.30
C GLY A 12 -6.38 -4.61 -10.67
N ASP A 13 -6.22 -3.78 -11.69
CA ASP A 13 -5.85 -4.28 -13.00
C ASP A 13 -4.41 -4.82 -12.96
N GLU A 14 -3.95 -5.37 -14.09
CA GLU A 14 -2.62 -5.98 -14.14
C GLU A 14 -1.52 -4.99 -13.81
N GLY A 15 -1.58 -3.77 -14.35
CA GLY A 15 -0.59 -2.74 -14.06
C GLY A 15 -0.58 -2.35 -12.59
N THR A 16 -1.75 -2.18 -11.99
CA THR A 16 -1.88 -1.89 -10.56
C THR A 16 -1.28 -3.01 -9.71
N THR A 17 -1.58 -4.25 -10.07
CA THR A 17 -1.11 -5.41 -9.32
C THR A 17 0.41 -5.55 -9.40
N VAL A 18 0.98 -5.32 -10.59
CA VAL A 18 2.44 -5.34 -10.77
C VAL A 18 3.10 -4.25 -9.93
N ASP A 19 2.54 -3.04 -9.94
CA ASP A 19 3.07 -1.93 -9.15
C ASP A 19 2.98 -2.20 -7.65
N LEU A 20 1.88 -2.79 -7.19
CA LEU A 20 1.73 -3.17 -5.78
C LEU A 20 2.76 -4.23 -5.38
N ALA A 21 2.99 -5.23 -6.22
CA ALA A 21 4.00 -6.25 -5.94
C ALA A 21 5.40 -5.65 -5.90
N CYS A 22 5.70 -4.75 -6.82
CA CYS A 22 6.97 -4.04 -6.86
C CYS A 22 7.18 -3.21 -5.59
N ALA A 23 6.19 -2.41 -5.21
CA ALA A 23 6.23 -1.59 -4.01
C ALA A 23 6.41 -2.44 -2.76
N TRP A 24 5.70 -3.55 -2.70
CA TRP A 24 5.74 -4.44 -1.56
C TRP A 24 7.09 -5.10 -1.37
N ARG A 25 7.73 -5.53 -2.45
CA ARG A 25 9.07 -6.10 -2.39
C ARG A 25 10.10 -5.05 -1.98
N ALA A 26 10.01 -3.86 -2.56
CA ALA A 26 10.96 -2.79 -2.31
C ALA A 26 10.89 -2.30 -0.86
N ILE A 27 9.70 -2.24 -0.27
CA ILE A 27 9.55 -1.70 1.08
C ILE A 27 10.23 -2.55 2.14
N ARG A 28 10.49 -3.82 1.84
CA ARG A 28 11.17 -4.72 2.78
C ARG A 28 12.59 -4.25 3.10
N ALA A 29 13.21 -3.51 2.20
CA ALA A 29 14.55 -2.96 2.38
C ALA A 29 14.53 -1.58 3.04
N VAL A 30 13.36 -1.03 3.32
CA VAL A 30 13.21 0.33 3.82
C VAL A 30 13.02 0.33 5.33
N LYS A 31 13.69 1.26 5.99
CA LYS A 31 13.64 1.35 7.45
C LYS A 31 12.28 1.85 7.93
N SER A 32 11.69 1.14 8.90
CA SER A 32 10.40 1.52 9.52
C SER A 32 10.48 2.87 10.24
N ASN A 33 9.42 3.57 10.39
CA ASN A 33 8.13 3.37 9.74
C ASN A 33 8.24 3.73 8.27
N ALA A 34 7.77 2.85 7.38
CA ALA A 34 8.01 3.03 5.96
C ALA A 34 6.74 3.00 5.14
N ILE A 35 6.68 3.95 4.21
CA ILE A 35 5.68 4.01 3.14
C ILE A 35 6.45 4.18 1.84
N LEU A 36 6.10 3.39 0.84
CA LEU A 36 6.71 3.47 -0.47
C LEU A 36 5.62 3.64 -1.53
N LEU A 37 5.77 4.66 -2.36
CA LEU A 37 4.91 4.87 -3.51
C LEU A 37 5.60 4.35 -4.76
N ALA A 38 4.86 3.66 -5.61
CA ALA A 38 5.35 3.14 -6.88
C ALA A 38 4.38 3.44 -8.00
N LYS A 39 4.92 3.59 -9.20
CA LYS A 39 4.14 3.84 -10.41
C LYS A 39 4.93 3.35 -11.61
N ASP A 40 4.25 2.65 -12.51
CA ASP A 40 4.87 2.15 -13.74
C ASP A 40 6.14 1.32 -13.48
N GLY A 41 6.10 0.50 -12.45
CA GLY A 41 7.19 -0.42 -12.13
C GLY A 41 8.37 0.19 -11.40
N ALA A 42 8.27 1.42 -10.93
CA ALA A 42 9.36 2.10 -10.23
C ALA A 42 8.87 2.80 -8.97
N SER A 43 9.74 2.89 -7.96
CA SER A 43 9.44 3.70 -6.78
C SER A 43 9.51 5.18 -7.16
N VAL A 44 8.55 5.96 -6.68
CA VAL A 44 8.48 7.39 -6.97
C VAL A 44 8.60 8.26 -5.72
N GLY A 45 8.37 7.68 -4.55
CA GLY A 45 8.54 8.40 -3.29
C GLY A 45 8.61 7.43 -2.13
N ILE A 46 9.51 7.69 -1.19
CA ILE A 46 9.70 6.84 -0.02
C ILE A 46 9.74 7.72 1.22
N GLY A 47 8.92 7.39 2.20
CA GLY A 47 9.00 7.93 3.54
C GLY A 47 9.47 6.83 4.47
N MET A 48 10.55 7.05 5.20
CA MET A 48 11.13 6.01 6.06
C MET A 48 11.75 6.59 7.31
N GLY A 49 11.95 5.72 8.30
CA GLY A 49 12.65 6.08 9.51
C GLY A 49 11.92 7.09 10.38
N GLN A 50 10.63 7.28 10.16
CA GLN A 50 9.85 8.27 10.89
C GLN A 50 9.28 7.67 12.18
N VAL A 51 8.95 8.54 13.12
CA VAL A 51 8.44 8.15 14.43
C VAL A 51 7.04 7.53 14.31
N ASN A 52 6.25 8.00 13.36
CA ASN A 52 4.91 7.50 13.17
C ASN A 52 4.56 7.34 11.70
N ARG A 53 3.47 6.61 11.45
CA ARG A 53 3.04 6.24 10.08
C ARG A 53 2.58 7.45 9.27
N VAL A 54 1.89 8.40 9.89
CA VAL A 54 1.39 9.58 9.18
C VAL A 54 2.52 10.44 8.65
N ASP A 55 3.61 10.58 9.41
CA ASP A 55 4.80 11.31 8.96
C ASP A 55 5.45 10.61 7.76
N SER A 56 5.50 9.29 7.78
CA SER A 56 6.03 8.53 6.64
C SER A 56 5.16 8.73 5.39
N CYS A 57 3.85 8.80 5.56
CA CYS A 57 2.93 9.08 4.44
C CYS A 57 3.18 10.47 3.86
N HIS A 58 3.28 11.48 4.72
CA HIS A 58 3.58 12.84 4.25
C HIS A 58 4.92 12.91 3.53
N LEU A 59 5.95 12.27 4.09
CA LEU A 59 7.27 12.29 3.50
C LEU A 59 7.29 11.60 2.13
N ALA A 60 6.64 10.45 2.02
CA ALA A 60 6.57 9.72 0.75
C ALA A 60 5.89 10.57 -0.34
N VAL A 61 4.76 11.19 0.00
CA VAL A 61 4.01 12.06 -0.92
C VAL A 61 4.82 13.28 -1.32
N THR A 62 5.48 13.91 -0.35
CA THR A 62 6.31 15.09 -0.60
C THR A 62 7.46 14.75 -1.55
N ARG A 63 8.12 13.62 -1.33
CA ARG A 63 9.25 13.19 -2.17
C ARG A 63 8.82 12.78 -3.56
N ALA A 64 7.65 12.17 -3.70
CA ALA A 64 7.11 11.84 -5.01
C ALA A 64 6.75 13.11 -5.80
N GLY A 65 6.23 14.10 -5.12
CA GLY A 65 5.63 15.27 -5.74
C GLY A 65 4.21 14.99 -6.20
N ALA A 66 3.40 16.02 -6.30
CA ALA A 66 1.96 15.88 -6.58
C ALA A 66 1.69 15.11 -7.88
N LYS A 67 2.48 15.36 -8.91
CA LYS A 67 2.28 14.74 -10.21
C LYS A 67 2.51 13.24 -10.21
N ARG A 68 3.59 12.79 -9.54
CA ARG A 68 3.93 11.36 -9.49
C ARG A 68 3.13 10.61 -8.44
N ALA A 69 2.74 11.28 -7.36
CA ALA A 69 1.89 10.67 -6.35
C ALA A 69 0.51 10.32 -6.89
N LYS A 70 -0.04 11.17 -7.74
CA LYS A 70 -1.34 10.92 -8.36
C LYS A 70 -1.28 9.68 -9.25
N GLY A 71 -2.16 8.73 -8.97
CA GLY A 71 -2.21 7.48 -9.71
C GLY A 71 -1.14 6.47 -9.32
N SER A 72 -0.33 6.76 -8.29
CA SER A 72 0.62 5.78 -7.77
C SER A 72 -0.09 4.75 -6.90
N VAL A 73 0.64 3.68 -6.56
CA VAL A 73 0.22 2.73 -5.55
C VAL A 73 1.12 2.88 -4.33
N ALA A 74 0.64 2.45 -3.17
CA ALA A 74 1.39 2.56 -1.93
C ALA A 74 1.56 1.22 -1.25
N ALA A 75 2.72 1.00 -0.65
CA ALA A 75 2.96 -0.10 0.27
C ALA A 75 3.30 0.48 1.64
N SER A 76 2.82 -0.19 2.69
CA SER A 76 3.16 0.12 4.06
C SER A 76 3.83 -1.09 4.69
N ASP A 77 4.90 -0.87 5.47
CA ASP A 77 5.62 -1.97 6.11
C ASP A 77 4.87 -2.55 7.32
N ALA A 78 3.86 -1.85 7.82
CA ALA A 78 3.03 -2.31 8.93
C ALA A 78 1.59 -1.81 8.76
N PHE A 79 0.69 -2.26 9.64
CA PHE A 79 -0.70 -1.81 9.58
C PHE A 79 -0.80 -0.30 9.88
N PHE A 80 -1.91 0.28 9.45
CA PHE A 80 -2.23 1.66 9.79
C PHE A 80 -2.93 1.67 11.15
N PRO A 81 -2.34 2.29 12.19
CA PRO A 81 -2.99 2.31 13.50
C PRO A 81 -4.24 3.18 13.54
N PHE A 82 -4.31 4.15 12.63
CA PHE A 82 -5.46 5.05 12.45
C PHE A 82 -5.63 5.35 10.97
N ALA A 83 -6.75 5.93 10.61
CA ALA A 83 -7.02 6.26 9.20
C ALA A 83 -6.29 7.52 8.72
N ASP A 84 -5.69 8.30 9.62
CA ASP A 84 -5.04 9.57 9.28
C ASP A 84 -3.91 9.42 8.26
N GLY A 85 -3.03 8.43 8.45
CA GLY A 85 -1.95 8.17 7.51
C GLY A 85 -2.47 7.75 6.14
N LEU A 86 -3.47 6.88 6.12
CA LEU A 86 -4.09 6.49 4.87
C LEU A 86 -4.71 7.69 4.16
N GLN A 87 -5.37 8.57 4.91
CA GLN A 87 -6.02 9.74 4.32
C GLN A 87 -5.02 10.63 3.58
N VAL A 88 -3.80 10.77 4.09
CA VAL A 88 -2.74 11.50 3.40
C VAL A 88 -2.49 10.92 2.01
N LEU A 89 -2.44 9.59 1.91
CA LEU A 89 -2.22 8.91 0.64
C LEU A 89 -3.42 9.08 -0.29
N LEU A 90 -4.62 8.96 0.24
CA LEU A 90 -5.85 9.13 -0.54
C LEU A 90 -5.95 10.53 -1.13
N ASP A 91 -5.65 11.55 -0.31
CA ASP A 91 -5.68 12.94 -0.73
C ASP A 91 -4.64 13.24 -1.81
N ALA A 92 -3.55 12.50 -1.83
CA ALA A 92 -2.50 12.63 -2.84
C ALA A 92 -2.83 11.94 -4.16
N GLY A 93 -3.91 11.16 -4.22
CA GLY A 93 -4.34 10.47 -5.43
C GLY A 93 -3.78 9.07 -5.60
N VAL A 94 -3.32 8.44 -4.52
CA VAL A 94 -2.92 7.03 -4.54
C VAL A 94 -4.14 6.19 -4.90
N ARG A 95 -3.98 5.26 -5.84
CA ARG A 95 -5.10 4.47 -6.39
C ARG A 95 -5.27 3.09 -5.78
N ALA A 96 -4.24 2.58 -5.11
CA ALA A 96 -4.30 1.28 -4.45
C ALA A 96 -3.25 1.21 -3.35
N VAL A 97 -3.53 0.43 -2.32
CA VAL A 97 -2.66 0.31 -1.16
C VAL A 97 -2.51 -1.16 -0.77
N VAL A 98 -1.30 -1.56 -0.41
CA VAL A 98 -1.04 -2.87 0.20
C VAL A 98 -0.37 -2.67 1.55
N ALA A 99 -0.88 -3.35 2.56
CA ALA A 99 -0.37 -3.26 3.93
C ALA A 99 -0.65 -4.56 4.68
N PRO A 100 0.13 -4.87 5.72
CA PRO A 100 -0.31 -5.89 6.66
C PRO A 100 -1.54 -5.38 7.41
N GLY A 101 -2.52 -6.22 7.61
CA GLY A 101 -3.62 -5.92 8.50
C GLY A 101 -3.24 -6.22 9.95
N GLY A 102 -4.20 -6.17 10.85
CA GLY A 102 -4.02 -6.56 12.23
C GLY A 102 -4.25 -5.45 13.25
N SER A 103 -4.58 -4.26 12.80
CA SER A 103 -5.00 -3.19 13.71
C SER A 103 -6.44 -3.37 14.13
N MET A 104 -6.75 -3.04 15.36
CA MET A 104 -8.13 -2.97 15.82
C MET A 104 -8.94 -1.92 15.06
N ARG A 105 -8.26 -1.00 14.38
CA ARG A 105 -8.89 0.04 13.58
C ARG A 105 -8.91 -0.27 12.08
N ASP A 106 -8.62 -1.51 11.70
CA ASP A 106 -8.71 -1.92 10.30
C ASP A 106 -10.07 -1.59 9.66
N PRO A 107 -11.22 -1.77 10.34
CA PRO A 107 -12.50 -1.36 9.76
C PRO A 107 -12.57 0.12 9.41
N GLU A 108 -12.00 0.99 10.25
CA GLU A 108 -11.94 2.43 9.99
C GLU A 108 -11.07 2.74 8.77
N VAL A 109 -9.93 2.07 8.67
CA VAL A 109 -9.00 2.20 7.54
C VAL A 109 -9.66 1.72 6.24
N ILE A 110 -10.35 0.59 6.30
CA ILE A 110 -11.08 0.04 5.15
C ILE A 110 -12.18 1.00 4.70
N ASP A 111 -12.91 1.59 5.64
CA ASP A 111 -13.98 2.54 5.31
C ASP A 111 -13.43 3.79 4.61
N ALA A 112 -12.30 4.30 5.05
CA ALA A 112 -11.65 5.44 4.41
C ALA A 112 -11.28 5.12 2.96
N ALA A 113 -10.67 3.96 2.74
CA ALA A 113 -10.31 3.52 1.39
C ALA A 113 -11.53 3.33 0.51
N ARG A 114 -12.56 2.68 1.04
CA ARG A 114 -13.81 2.41 0.31
C ARG A 114 -14.50 3.71 -0.08
N THR A 115 -14.58 4.65 0.83
CA THR A 115 -15.20 5.96 0.57
C THR A 115 -14.47 6.71 -0.54
N ALA A 116 -13.16 6.57 -0.62
CA ALA A 116 -12.35 7.21 -1.66
C ALA A 116 -12.34 6.42 -2.97
N GLY A 117 -12.94 5.23 -3.02
CA GLY A 117 -12.92 4.38 -4.20
C GLY A 117 -11.57 3.73 -4.46
N VAL A 118 -10.74 3.59 -3.44
CA VAL A 118 -9.39 3.05 -3.55
C VAL A 118 -9.38 1.58 -3.16
N THR A 119 -8.66 0.77 -3.94
CA THR A 119 -8.49 -0.65 -3.66
C THR A 119 -7.45 -0.82 -2.56
N MET A 120 -7.77 -1.63 -1.57
CA MET A 120 -6.85 -1.93 -0.49
C MET A 120 -6.69 -3.44 -0.32
N TYR A 121 -5.43 -3.88 -0.27
CA TYR A 121 -5.09 -5.27 -0.03
C TYR A 121 -4.42 -5.42 1.33
N PHE A 122 -4.78 -6.49 2.03
CA PHE A 122 -4.12 -6.88 3.28
C PHE A 122 -3.37 -8.18 3.07
N THR A 123 -2.18 -8.23 3.63
CA THR A 123 -1.33 -9.40 3.44
C THR A 123 -1.53 -10.47 4.51
N GLY A 124 -2.16 -10.13 5.60
CA GLY A 124 -2.42 -11.08 6.68
C GLY A 124 -1.19 -11.53 7.45
N THR A 125 -0.04 -11.50 6.81
CA THR A 125 1.25 -11.79 7.43
C THR A 125 2.27 -10.76 6.97
N ARG A 126 3.44 -10.76 7.63
CA ARG A 126 4.53 -9.86 7.24
C ARG A 126 5.43 -10.45 6.17
N HIS A 127 5.13 -11.66 5.69
CA HIS A 127 5.92 -12.31 4.66
C HIS A 127 5.28 -12.12 3.29
N PHE A 128 6.07 -11.64 2.36
CA PHE A 128 5.60 -11.26 1.06
C PHE A 128 6.33 -11.91 -0.06
N ALA A 129 7.00 -12.98 0.22
CA ALA A 129 7.75 -13.71 -0.77
C ALA A 129 6.88 -14.21 -1.91
N HIS A 130 5.57 -14.19 -1.71
CA HIS A 130 4.62 -14.74 -2.67
C HIS A 130 4.04 -13.73 -3.65
N LEU A 131 4.38 -12.46 -3.51
CA LEU A 131 3.96 -11.46 -4.48
C LEU A 131 4.92 -11.50 -5.67
N ASP A 132 4.45 -12.03 -6.74
CA ASP A 132 5.23 -12.20 -7.94
C ASP A 132 4.60 -11.43 -9.09
N PRO A 133 5.28 -10.40 -9.62
CA PRO A 133 4.71 -9.61 -10.70
C PRO A 133 4.56 -10.40 -12.01
N ALA A 134 5.23 -11.55 -12.13
CA ALA A 134 5.16 -12.35 -13.34
C ALA A 134 3.91 -13.22 -13.45
N GLY A 135 2.95 -13.05 -12.54
CA GLY A 135 1.66 -13.68 -12.70
C GLY A 135 1.16 -14.52 -11.55
N SER A 136 2.00 -14.85 -10.60
CA SER A 136 1.55 -15.61 -9.45
C SER A 136 0.70 -14.79 -8.49
N VAL A 137 0.44 -13.55 -8.85
CA VAL A 137 -0.38 -12.63 -8.06
C VAL A 137 -1.75 -13.24 -7.77
N SER A 138 -2.32 -13.94 -8.74
CA SER A 138 -3.62 -14.60 -8.54
C SER A 138 -3.60 -15.61 -7.40
N HIS A 139 -2.45 -16.14 -7.06
CA HIS A 139 -2.30 -17.07 -5.94
C HIS A 139 -2.11 -16.36 -4.61
N GLY A 140 -1.59 -15.14 -4.64
CA GLY A 140 -1.33 -14.34 -3.46
C GLY A 140 -2.44 -13.38 -3.09
N TRP A 141 -3.30 -13.05 -4.02
CA TRP A 141 -4.33 -12.03 -3.83
C TRP A 141 -5.69 -12.68 -3.61
N ARG A 142 -6.30 -12.40 -2.50
CA ARG A 142 -7.60 -12.95 -2.14
C ARG A 142 -8.52 -11.84 -1.64
N ARG A 143 -9.82 -12.08 -1.79
CA ARG A 143 -10.81 -11.22 -1.17
C ARG A 143 -10.84 -11.52 0.31
N GLY A 144 -10.60 -10.52 1.12
CA GLY A 144 -10.61 -10.66 2.57
C GLY A 144 -11.92 -10.34 3.20
#